data_fab6db9867d8fc1aae63be4bbd3c739d
#
_entry.id   fab6db9867d8fc1aae63be4bbd3c739d
#
_cell.length_a   1.000
_cell.length_b   1.000
_cell.length_c   1.000
_cell.angle_alpha   90.00
_cell.angle_beta   90.00
_cell.angle_gamma   90.00
#
_symmetry.space_group_name_H-M   'P 1'
#
loop_
_entity.id
_entity.type
_entity.pdbx_description
1 polymer ?
#
loop_
_entity_poly.entity_id
_entity_poly.type
_entity_poly.pdbx_seq_one_letter_code
_entity_poly.pdbx_strand_id
1 'polypeptide(L)'
;GGENQRLKLAKILLDQIGSGANSSKMLILDEPGTGLHFADIEVLLAVFRELVEQGHTLLVIEHNPEFIKSADYVIDLGPEGGAGGGHVVATGTPEEIVAAGKGYTGKYLREVLEGNPSVYDPADAAVPESADMDIPEGVMALRGARHHNLKNVDLDVPRGEMTVLTGLSGSGKSSLAFDIFFAEGQRRFMDVMSPYARQFTEQLESPDIDRLTGLPPTVAIEQNMSRGGTKSTVGTVTEIWQFMRLLYAKLGQAYCPQCGVPVGKRSESEVVELVARELKKHGGLALLAPLVRGRKGHYADLARWAEGKGYEEMWVDG
;
A
#
# COMPACT_ATOMS: atom_id res chain seq x y z
N GLY A 1 -23.37 9.62 4.65
CA GLY A 1 -23.27 8.14 4.51
C GLY A 1 -21.89 7.59 4.27
N GLY A 2 -20.93 8.35 3.70
CA GLY A 2 -19.59 7.86 3.39
C GLY A 2 -18.62 7.84 4.58
N GLU A 3 -18.82 8.69 5.53
CA GLU A 3 -17.94 8.91 6.70
C GLU A 3 -17.99 7.72 7.67
N ASN A 4 -19.16 7.25 8.02
CA ASN A 4 -19.33 6.05 8.86
C ASN A 4 -18.82 4.77 8.20
N GLN A 5 -18.75 4.70 6.87
CA GLN A 5 -18.17 3.57 6.17
C GLN A 5 -16.63 3.61 6.22
N ARG A 6 -16.00 4.79 6.15
CA ARG A 6 -14.55 4.96 6.28
C ARG A 6 -14.07 4.59 7.69
N LEU A 7 -14.75 5.08 8.72
CA LEU A 7 -14.47 4.71 10.11
C LEU A 7 -14.67 3.20 10.38
N LYS A 8 -15.73 2.60 9.84
CA LYS A 8 -15.93 1.14 9.93
C LYS A 8 -14.88 0.37 9.14
N LEU A 9 -14.48 0.84 7.98
CA LEU A 9 -13.44 0.20 7.18
C LEU A 9 -12.07 0.32 7.86
N ALA A 10 -11.75 1.48 8.41
CA ALA A 10 -10.57 1.65 9.26
C ALA A 10 -10.62 0.66 10.43
N LYS A 11 -11.72 0.61 11.17
CA LYS A 11 -11.86 -0.33 12.30
C LYS A 11 -11.75 -1.80 11.89
N ILE A 12 -12.35 -2.21 10.77
CA ILE A 12 -12.24 -3.59 10.25
C ILE A 12 -10.81 -3.91 9.82
N LEU A 13 -10.13 -2.98 9.14
CA LEU A 13 -8.72 -3.14 8.78
C LEU A 13 -7.84 -3.24 10.03
N LEU A 14 -8.15 -2.46 11.06
CA LEU A 14 -7.45 -2.45 12.33
C LEU A 14 -7.70 -3.75 13.12
N ASP A 15 -8.92 -4.27 13.14
CA ASP A 15 -9.25 -5.57 13.74
C ASP A 15 -8.51 -6.73 13.03
N GLN A 16 -8.33 -6.64 11.71
CA GLN A 16 -7.55 -7.62 10.93
C GLN A 16 -6.04 -7.48 11.14
N ILE A 17 -5.53 -6.28 11.39
CA ILE A 17 -4.13 -6.03 11.70
C ILE A 17 -3.82 -6.53 13.11
N GLY A 18 -4.72 -6.37 14.07
CA GLY A 18 -4.59 -6.81 15.45
C GLY A 18 -4.70 -8.32 15.66
N SER A 19 -5.37 -9.05 14.77
CA SER A 19 -5.60 -10.50 14.91
C SER A 19 -4.48 -11.42 14.42
N GLY A 20 -3.40 -10.89 13.86
CA GLY A 20 -2.25 -11.67 13.35
C GLY A 20 -0.98 -11.45 14.16
N ALA A 21 -0.60 -12.50 14.93
CA ALA A 21 0.71 -12.73 15.56
C ALA A 21 1.63 -11.51 15.79
N ASN A 22 1.82 -11.15 17.04
CA ASN A 22 2.96 -10.47 17.75
C ASN A 22 4.01 -9.65 16.98
N SER A 23 3.75 -9.14 15.78
CA SER A 23 4.68 -8.28 15.05
C SER A 23 4.17 -6.84 15.01
N SER A 24 4.93 -5.93 15.59
CA SER A 24 4.68 -4.49 15.43
C SER A 24 4.70 -4.12 13.94
N LYS A 25 3.74 -3.28 13.51
CA LYS A 25 3.61 -2.81 12.12
C LYS A 25 3.71 -1.29 12.11
N MET A 26 4.13 -0.74 10.98
CA MET A 26 3.99 0.68 10.69
C MET A 26 2.75 0.90 9.83
N LEU A 27 1.86 1.76 10.29
CA LEU A 27 0.64 2.16 9.60
C LEU A 27 0.81 3.59 9.10
N ILE A 28 0.70 3.78 7.80
CA ILE A 28 0.79 5.09 7.15
C ILE A 28 -0.61 5.51 6.73
N LEU A 29 -1.05 6.67 7.19
CA LEU A 29 -2.38 7.21 6.93
C LEU A 29 -2.28 8.61 6.30
N ASP A 30 -2.99 8.82 5.20
CA ASP A 30 -3.03 10.10 4.49
C ASP A 30 -4.35 10.82 4.80
N GLU A 31 -4.25 11.96 5.49
CA GLU A 31 -5.37 12.84 5.88
C GLU A 31 -6.62 12.09 6.38
N PRO A 32 -6.49 11.19 7.37
CA PRO A 32 -7.61 10.35 7.83
C PRO A 32 -8.76 11.17 8.43
N GLY A 33 -8.49 12.39 8.89
CA GLY A 33 -9.48 13.31 9.46
C GLY A 33 -10.28 14.12 8.45
N THR A 34 -9.94 14.07 7.16
CA THR A 34 -10.60 14.92 6.15
C THR A 34 -12.10 14.61 6.02
N GLY A 35 -12.93 15.64 6.20
CA GLY A 35 -14.38 15.56 6.12
C GLY A 35 -15.05 14.90 7.32
N LEU A 36 -14.34 14.66 8.43
CA LEU A 36 -14.89 14.17 9.67
C LEU A 36 -15.40 15.31 10.55
N HIS A 37 -16.48 15.05 11.31
CA HIS A 37 -16.93 15.92 12.39
C HIS A 37 -16.01 15.76 13.61
N PHE A 38 -15.91 16.77 14.48
CA PHE A 38 -15.07 16.74 15.68
C PHE A 38 -15.30 15.50 16.57
N ALA A 39 -16.56 15.08 16.75
CA ALA A 39 -16.89 13.87 17.49
C ALA A 39 -16.34 12.58 16.85
N ASP A 40 -16.26 12.54 15.51
CA ASP A 40 -15.72 11.39 14.80
C ASP A 40 -14.18 11.36 14.87
N ILE A 41 -13.55 12.54 14.96
CA ILE A 41 -12.09 12.67 15.17
C ILE A 41 -11.70 12.10 16.53
N GLU A 42 -12.45 12.37 17.61
CA GLU A 42 -12.19 11.80 18.93
C GLU A 42 -12.25 10.27 18.91
N VAL A 43 -13.23 9.68 18.22
CA VAL A 43 -13.35 8.23 18.06
C VAL A 43 -12.15 7.66 17.29
N LEU A 44 -11.72 8.34 16.24
CA LEU A 44 -10.56 7.92 15.44
C LEU A 44 -9.27 7.98 16.25
N LEU A 45 -9.05 9.05 17.01
CA LEU A 45 -7.90 9.20 17.91
C LEU A 45 -7.88 8.11 19.02
N ALA A 46 -9.04 7.71 19.53
CA ALA A 46 -9.12 6.60 20.48
C ALA A 46 -8.67 5.28 19.84
N VAL A 47 -9.06 5.02 18.60
CA VAL A 47 -8.59 3.85 17.85
C VAL A 47 -7.07 3.91 17.61
N PHE A 48 -6.52 5.09 17.30
CA PHE A 48 -5.07 5.25 17.12
C PHE A 48 -4.29 4.94 18.40
N ARG A 49 -4.77 5.41 19.56
CA ARG A 49 -4.16 5.08 20.87
C ARG A 49 -4.17 3.57 21.14
N GLU A 50 -5.28 2.90 20.87
CA GLU A 50 -5.37 1.45 21.02
C GLU A 50 -4.32 0.71 20.16
N LEU A 51 -4.08 1.17 18.94
CA LEU A 51 -3.06 0.59 18.06
C LEU A 51 -1.65 0.83 18.58
N VAL A 52 -1.36 2.03 19.07
CA VAL A 52 -0.06 2.36 19.68
C VAL A 52 0.17 1.49 20.93
N GLU A 53 -0.84 1.32 21.78
CA GLU A 53 -0.80 0.43 22.96
C GLU A 53 -0.56 -1.04 22.57
N GLN A 54 -1.01 -1.47 21.39
CA GLN A 54 -0.71 -2.79 20.82
C GLN A 54 0.72 -2.90 20.26
N GLY A 55 1.50 -1.83 20.32
CA GLY A 55 2.90 -1.77 19.84
C GLY A 55 3.05 -1.46 18.35
N HIS A 56 1.99 -0.99 17.69
CA HIS A 56 2.08 -0.51 16.32
C HIS A 56 2.64 0.92 16.26
N THR A 57 3.28 1.27 15.15
CA THR A 57 3.74 2.63 14.86
C THR A 57 2.80 3.27 13.86
N LEU A 58 2.34 4.49 14.13
CA LEU A 58 1.50 5.25 13.22
C LEU A 58 2.29 6.42 12.64
N LEU A 59 2.26 6.57 11.32
CA LEU A 59 2.72 7.75 10.61
C LEU A 59 1.51 8.39 9.92
N VAL A 60 1.09 9.54 10.40
CA VAL A 60 -0.15 10.19 9.96
C VAL A 60 0.19 11.50 9.27
N ILE A 61 -0.15 11.62 7.99
CA ILE A 61 -0.10 12.90 7.28
C ILE A 61 -1.36 13.66 7.66
N GLU A 62 -1.21 14.78 8.35
CA GLU A 62 -2.34 15.60 8.80
C GLU A 62 -1.95 17.07 8.94
N HIS A 63 -2.96 17.92 8.79
CA HIS A 63 -2.88 19.35 9.03
C HIS A 63 -3.92 19.82 10.06
N ASN A 64 -4.79 18.92 10.53
CA ASN A 64 -5.80 19.22 11.54
C ASN A 64 -5.15 19.32 12.92
N PRO A 65 -5.31 20.46 13.66
CA PRO A 65 -4.70 20.67 14.96
C PRO A 65 -5.04 19.61 16.01
N GLU A 66 -6.23 19.00 15.92
CA GLU A 66 -6.65 17.95 16.89
C GLU A 66 -5.77 16.70 16.79
N PHE A 67 -5.34 16.33 15.58
CA PHE A 67 -4.39 15.23 15.39
C PHE A 67 -2.99 15.63 15.83
N ILE A 68 -2.54 16.85 15.45
CA ILE A 68 -1.19 17.33 15.76
C ILE A 68 -0.99 17.40 17.28
N LYS A 69 -1.94 17.99 18.02
CA LYS A 69 -1.86 18.08 19.50
C LYS A 69 -1.97 16.75 20.22
N SER A 70 -2.51 15.71 19.55
CA SER A 70 -2.66 14.37 20.11
C SER A 70 -1.53 13.42 19.72
N ALA A 71 -0.57 13.89 18.93
CA ALA A 71 0.58 13.12 18.50
C ALA A 71 1.61 12.95 19.62
N ASP A 72 2.30 11.82 19.64
CA ASP A 72 3.47 11.62 20.49
C ASP A 72 4.70 12.34 19.91
N TYR A 73 4.75 12.39 18.58
CA TYR A 73 5.84 13.03 17.83
C TYR A 73 5.31 13.75 16.60
N VAL A 74 5.88 14.90 16.27
CA VAL A 74 5.51 15.72 15.11
C VAL A 74 6.74 15.95 14.24
N ILE A 75 6.58 15.84 12.93
CA ILE A 75 7.56 16.17 11.91
C ILE A 75 6.96 17.25 11.03
N ASP A 76 7.52 18.45 11.07
CA ASP A 76 7.08 19.57 10.25
C ASP A 76 7.98 19.74 9.03
N LEU A 77 7.38 19.62 7.83
CA LEU A 77 8.07 19.77 6.55
C LEU A 77 7.75 21.11 5.90
N GLY A 78 8.77 21.77 5.39
CA GLY A 78 8.65 23.06 4.74
C GLY A 78 9.98 23.60 4.24
N PRO A 79 10.23 24.92 4.42
CA PRO A 79 9.29 25.93 4.93
C PRO A 79 8.12 26.24 3.98
N GLU A 80 8.29 25.96 2.69
CA GLU A 80 7.31 26.22 1.64
C GLU A 80 6.94 24.94 0.89
N GLY A 81 6.11 25.04 -0.15
CA GLY A 81 5.80 23.95 -1.08
C GLY A 81 6.72 23.94 -2.31
N GLY A 82 6.73 22.84 -3.05
CA GLY A 82 7.48 22.72 -4.30
C GLY A 82 8.99 22.85 -4.14
N ALA A 83 9.62 23.71 -4.94
CA ALA A 83 11.09 23.88 -4.93
C ALA A 83 11.64 24.48 -3.61
N GLY A 84 10.82 25.25 -2.89
CA GLY A 84 11.16 25.81 -1.57
C GLY A 84 10.86 24.87 -0.39
N GLY A 85 10.26 23.70 -0.65
CA GLY A 85 9.96 22.67 0.34
C GLY A 85 11.03 21.59 0.44
N GLY A 86 10.66 20.50 1.08
CA GLY A 86 11.50 19.29 1.17
C GLY A 86 12.55 19.32 2.29
N HIS A 87 12.43 20.25 3.21
CA HIS A 87 13.27 20.33 4.40
C HIS A 87 12.47 19.94 5.65
N VAL A 88 13.15 19.38 6.64
CA VAL A 88 12.61 19.26 8.00
C VAL A 88 12.79 20.61 8.70
N VAL A 89 11.68 21.25 9.06
CA VAL A 89 11.65 22.54 9.74
C VAL A 89 11.80 22.38 11.25
N ALA A 90 11.06 21.42 11.81
CA ALA A 90 11.10 21.07 13.22
C ALA A 90 10.65 19.63 13.44
N THR A 91 11.14 19.00 14.50
CA THR A 91 10.68 17.71 15.00
C THR A 91 10.60 17.73 16.52
N GLY A 92 9.73 16.93 17.11
CA GLY A 92 9.58 16.80 18.56
C GLY A 92 8.13 16.59 18.97
N THR A 93 7.86 16.70 20.27
CA THR A 93 6.49 16.69 20.79
C THR A 93 5.73 17.95 20.31
N PRO A 94 4.39 17.95 20.36
CA PRO A 94 3.60 19.15 20.02
C PRO A 94 4.07 20.41 20.76
N GLU A 95 4.41 20.27 22.05
CA GLU A 95 4.90 21.38 22.88
C GLU A 95 6.28 21.87 22.42
N GLU A 96 7.18 20.97 22.02
CA GLU A 96 8.50 21.31 21.50
C GLU A 96 8.40 22.03 20.15
N ILE A 97 7.45 21.62 19.28
CA ILE A 97 7.16 22.33 18.02
C ILE A 97 6.69 23.75 18.28
N VAL A 98 5.81 23.96 19.28
CA VAL A 98 5.36 25.30 19.68
C VAL A 98 6.53 26.13 20.28
N ALA A 99 7.34 25.51 21.12
CA ALA A 99 8.50 26.17 21.75
C ALA A 99 9.58 26.55 20.72
N ALA A 100 9.80 25.71 19.70
CA ALA A 100 10.74 26.01 18.62
C ALA A 100 10.35 27.25 17.82
N GLY A 101 9.06 27.58 17.74
CA GLY A 101 8.54 28.78 17.07
C GLY A 101 8.79 28.81 15.56
N LYS A 102 9.22 27.69 14.97
CA LYS A 102 9.57 27.57 13.56
C LYS A 102 8.39 27.06 12.76
N GLY A 103 8.29 27.46 11.49
CA GLY A 103 7.29 26.97 10.57
C GLY A 103 5.86 27.46 10.85
N TYR A 104 4.96 27.10 9.92
CA TYR A 104 3.53 27.41 10.04
C TYR A 104 2.85 26.58 11.11
N THR A 105 3.25 25.33 11.26
CA THR A 105 2.66 24.38 12.21
C THR A 105 2.82 24.83 13.64
N GLY A 106 4.03 25.25 14.05
CA GLY A 106 4.29 25.74 15.41
C GLY A 106 3.46 26.97 15.76
N LYS A 107 3.23 27.85 14.79
CA LYS A 107 2.38 29.03 14.95
C LYS A 107 0.92 28.65 15.21
N TYR A 108 0.33 27.85 14.31
CA TYR A 108 -1.08 27.45 14.45
C TYR A 108 -1.31 26.60 15.70
N LEU A 109 -0.38 25.72 16.04
CA LEU A 109 -0.47 24.87 17.22
C LEU A 109 -0.41 25.70 18.51
N ARG A 110 0.39 26.78 18.54
CA ARG A 110 0.41 27.72 19.65
C ARG A 110 -0.93 28.42 19.86
N GLU A 111 -1.57 28.89 18.79
CA GLU A 111 -2.89 29.49 18.86
C GLU A 111 -3.95 28.53 19.46
N VAL A 112 -3.83 27.24 19.13
CA VAL A 112 -4.75 26.19 19.62
C VAL A 112 -4.48 25.83 21.09
N LEU A 113 -3.20 25.77 21.50
CA LEU A 113 -2.80 25.38 22.85
C LEU A 113 -2.83 26.55 23.85
N GLU A 114 -2.45 27.74 23.42
CA GLU A 114 -2.27 28.93 24.32
C GLU A 114 -3.33 30.00 24.10
N GLY A 115 -4.10 29.96 23.00
CA GLY A 115 -5.16 30.95 22.73
C GLY A 115 -4.67 32.32 22.29
N ASN A 116 -3.42 32.48 21.84
CA ASN A 116 -2.80 33.77 21.53
C ASN A 116 -2.28 33.83 20.07
N PRO A 117 -2.73 34.78 19.22
CA PRO A 117 -2.27 34.87 17.83
C PRO A 117 -0.83 35.40 17.74
N SER A 118 0.06 34.67 17.06
CA SER A 118 1.45 35.07 16.80
C SER A 118 1.69 35.42 15.33
N VAL A 119 2.58 36.36 15.04
CA VAL A 119 2.99 36.73 13.67
C VAL A 119 4.18 35.84 13.26
N TYR A 120 4.07 35.18 12.12
CA TYR A 120 5.12 34.33 11.55
C TYR A 120 6.08 35.12 10.66
N ASP A 121 7.41 34.92 10.82
CA ASP A 121 8.43 35.38 9.89
C ASP A 121 9.13 34.19 9.23
N PRO A 122 9.09 34.04 7.88
CA PRO A 122 9.74 32.94 7.16
C PRO A 122 11.27 32.87 7.36
N ALA A 123 11.89 33.95 7.75
CA ALA A 123 13.34 34.04 7.98
C ALA A 123 13.82 33.25 9.21
N ASP A 124 12.91 32.89 10.14
CA ASP A 124 13.24 32.16 11.37
C ASP A 124 13.37 30.63 11.17
N ALA A 125 13.08 30.10 9.98
CA ALA A 125 13.19 28.68 9.67
C ALA A 125 14.65 28.30 9.33
N ALA A 126 15.52 28.24 10.34
CA ALA A 126 16.86 27.68 10.18
C ALA A 126 16.75 26.12 10.02
N VAL A 127 17.34 25.59 8.95
CA VAL A 127 17.48 24.15 8.73
C VAL A 127 18.52 23.60 9.71
N PRO A 128 18.23 22.56 10.52
CA PRO A 128 19.24 21.96 11.39
C PRO A 128 20.33 21.27 10.57
N GLU A 129 21.60 21.45 10.93
CA GLU A 129 22.71 20.66 10.36
C GLU A 129 22.63 19.21 10.88
N SER A 130 22.77 18.24 9.97
CA SER A 130 22.75 16.81 10.28
C SER A 130 23.95 16.43 11.16
N ALA A 131 23.69 15.80 12.29
CA ALA A 131 24.71 15.19 13.14
C ALA A 131 24.78 13.67 12.87
N ASP A 132 26.01 13.18 12.68
CA ASP A 132 26.33 11.74 12.67
C ASP A 132 26.08 11.21 14.09
N MET A 133 25.01 10.46 14.31
CA MET A 133 24.68 9.87 15.59
C MET A 133 24.48 8.36 15.49
N ASP A 134 24.96 7.62 16.49
CA ASP A 134 24.59 6.22 16.73
C ASP A 134 23.05 6.10 16.76
N ILE A 135 22.51 5.13 16.01
CA ILE A 135 21.08 4.93 15.88
C ILE A 135 20.52 4.40 17.20
N PRO A 136 19.66 5.13 17.92
CA PRO A 136 19.06 4.64 19.16
C PRO A 136 18.21 3.41 18.93
N GLU A 137 18.16 2.50 19.92
CA GLU A 137 17.18 1.42 19.89
C GLU A 137 15.75 2.00 19.92
N GLY A 138 14.84 1.42 19.11
CA GLY A 138 13.43 1.85 19.09
C GLY A 138 13.09 2.98 18.11
N VAL A 139 14.00 3.35 17.21
CA VAL A 139 13.72 4.33 16.15
C VAL A 139 13.89 3.74 14.75
N MET A 140 13.20 4.35 13.80
CA MET A 140 13.45 4.17 12.37
C MET A 140 14.34 5.33 11.92
N ALA A 141 15.56 5.02 11.47
CA ALA A 141 16.50 6.05 11.04
C ALA A 141 16.57 6.13 9.52
N LEU A 142 16.17 7.27 8.97
CA LEU A 142 16.28 7.64 7.56
C LEU A 142 17.46 8.61 7.40
N ARG A 143 18.30 8.39 6.40
CA ARG A 143 19.44 9.25 6.07
C ARG A 143 19.50 9.52 4.58
N GLY A 144 19.78 10.75 4.22
CA GLY A 144 20.05 11.21 2.86
C GLY A 144 18.88 11.09 1.92
N ALA A 145 17.65 11.40 2.34
CA ALA A 145 16.47 11.29 1.48
C ALA A 145 16.41 12.47 0.49
N ARG A 146 16.49 12.14 -0.81
CA ARG A 146 16.52 13.10 -1.92
C ARG A 146 15.43 12.86 -2.96
N HIS A 147 14.46 12.01 -2.64
CA HIS A 147 13.40 11.64 -3.56
C HIS A 147 12.46 12.84 -3.83
N HIS A 148 12.10 13.07 -5.10
CA HIS A 148 11.32 14.23 -5.57
C HIS A 148 11.89 15.58 -5.09
N ASN A 149 11.14 16.31 -4.25
CA ASN A 149 11.53 17.63 -3.76
C ASN A 149 12.26 17.60 -2.41
N LEU A 150 12.50 16.42 -1.82
CA LEU A 150 13.22 16.29 -0.55
C LEU A 150 14.68 16.73 -0.69
N LYS A 151 15.20 17.46 0.30
CA LYS A 151 16.50 18.12 0.28
C LYS A 151 17.48 17.44 1.26
N ASN A 152 17.90 16.21 0.91
CA ASN A 152 18.84 15.43 1.73
C ASN A 152 18.38 15.32 3.20
N VAL A 153 17.14 14.83 3.36
CA VAL A 153 16.48 14.78 4.67
C VAL A 153 17.05 13.61 5.49
N ASP A 154 17.51 13.95 6.70
CA ASP A 154 17.84 13.01 7.76
C ASP A 154 16.77 13.08 8.84
N LEU A 155 16.30 11.91 9.30
CA LEU A 155 15.15 11.85 10.20
C LEU A 155 15.18 10.57 11.05
N ASP A 156 14.85 10.73 12.33
CA ASP A 156 14.61 9.64 13.26
C ASP A 156 13.12 9.63 13.64
N VAL A 157 12.44 8.52 13.34
CA VAL A 157 11.01 8.33 13.63
C VAL A 157 10.88 7.30 14.75
N PRO A 158 10.30 7.66 15.91
CA PRO A 158 10.13 6.72 17.01
C PRO A 158 9.20 5.55 16.62
N ARG A 159 9.47 4.37 17.15
CA ARG A 159 8.65 3.18 16.95
C ARG A 159 7.71 2.97 18.13
N GLY A 160 6.51 2.47 17.84
CA GLY A 160 5.50 2.24 18.87
C GLY A 160 4.83 3.53 19.35
N GLU A 161 4.89 4.56 18.54
CA GLU A 161 4.32 5.89 18.81
C GLU A 161 3.50 6.38 17.63
N MET A 162 2.66 7.37 17.86
CA MET A 162 1.94 8.10 16.84
C MET A 162 2.74 9.31 16.40
N THR A 163 3.32 9.26 15.19
CA THR A 163 4.03 10.37 14.56
C THR A 163 3.12 11.08 13.57
N VAL A 164 2.98 12.39 13.69
CA VAL A 164 2.26 13.23 12.73
C VAL A 164 3.24 13.97 11.83
N LEU A 165 3.09 13.74 10.51
CA LEU A 165 3.82 14.42 9.46
C LEU A 165 3.00 15.61 8.95
N THR A 166 3.49 16.80 9.17
CA THR A 166 2.79 18.05 8.88
C THR A 166 3.60 18.98 7.97
N GLY A 167 3.02 20.09 7.56
CA GLY A 167 3.63 21.09 6.67
C GLY A 167 2.72 21.51 5.52
N LEU A 168 3.14 22.51 4.76
CA LEU A 168 2.38 23.03 3.63
C LEU A 168 2.16 21.99 2.52
N SER A 169 1.14 22.21 1.68
CA SER A 169 0.94 21.39 0.49
C SER A 169 2.16 21.47 -0.43
N GLY A 170 2.62 20.31 -0.93
CA GLY A 170 3.84 20.20 -1.74
C GLY A 170 5.15 20.30 -0.97
N SER A 171 5.15 20.27 0.38
CA SER A 171 6.38 20.28 1.20
C SER A 171 7.14 18.94 1.21
N GLY A 172 6.58 17.86 0.63
CA GLY A 172 7.22 16.55 0.56
C GLY A 172 6.65 15.48 1.49
N LYS A 173 5.54 15.75 2.20
CA LYS A 173 4.92 14.80 3.13
C LYS A 173 4.58 13.45 2.50
N SER A 174 3.86 13.47 1.37
CA SER A 174 3.50 12.25 0.67
C SER A 174 4.74 11.54 0.11
N SER A 175 5.73 12.29 -0.40
CA SER A 175 7.00 11.70 -0.85
C SER A 175 7.72 11.00 0.28
N LEU A 176 7.79 11.59 1.46
CA LEU A 176 8.42 10.97 2.62
C LEU A 176 7.65 9.72 3.09
N ALA A 177 6.33 9.81 3.22
CA ALA A 177 5.51 8.73 3.75
C ALA A 177 5.35 7.56 2.76
N PHE A 178 4.97 7.86 1.51
CA PHE A 178 4.62 6.82 0.53
C PHE A 178 5.79 6.42 -0.35
N ASP A 179 6.49 7.39 -0.95
CA ASP A 179 7.56 7.07 -1.90
C ASP A 179 8.85 6.59 -1.20
N ILE A 180 9.01 6.87 0.11
CA ILE A 180 10.15 6.37 0.89
C ILE A 180 9.73 5.28 1.89
N PHE A 181 9.00 5.61 2.97
CA PHE A 181 8.72 4.63 4.03
C PHE A 181 7.88 3.46 3.54
N PHE A 182 6.78 3.73 2.82
CA PHE A 182 5.92 2.67 2.31
C PHE A 182 6.59 1.87 1.20
N ALA A 183 7.19 2.54 0.20
CA ALA A 183 7.85 1.88 -0.92
C ALA A 183 9.00 0.98 -0.45
N GLU A 184 9.85 1.45 0.47
CA GLU A 184 10.95 0.65 1.01
C GLU A 184 10.44 -0.52 1.87
N GLY A 185 9.37 -0.33 2.64
CA GLY A 185 8.73 -1.40 3.40
C GLY A 185 8.14 -2.48 2.50
N GLN A 186 7.47 -2.10 1.44
CA GLN A 186 6.96 -3.02 0.43
C GLN A 186 8.10 -3.74 -0.30
N ARG A 187 9.15 -3.02 -0.69
CA ARG A 187 10.31 -3.61 -1.35
C ARG A 187 10.95 -4.70 -0.50
N ARG A 188 11.20 -4.44 0.79
CA ARG A 188 11.75 -5.44 1.73
C ARG A 188 10.82 -6.62 1.93
N PHE A 189 9.52 -6.39 1.99
CA PHE A 189 8.55 -7.48 2.06
C PHE A 189 8.58 -8.36 0.81
N MET A 190 8.69 -7.75 -0.37
CA MET A 190 8.80 -8.49 -1.64
C MET A 190 10.11 -9.29 -1.75
N ASP A 191 11.21 -8.80 -1.18
CA ASP A 191 12.50 -9.50 -1.19
C ASP A 191 12.43 -10.86 -0.46
N VAL A 192 11.55 -10.99 0.52
CA VAL A 192 11.31 -12.25 1.26
C VAL A 192 10.35 -13.19 0.50
N MET A 193 9.61 -12.69 -0.49
CA MET A 193 8.66 -13.49 -1.27
C MET A 193 9.36 -14.38 -2.31
N SER A 194 8.69 -15.50 -2.66
CA SER A 194 9.17 -16.37 -3.74
C SER A 194 9.19 -15.63 -5.09
N PRO A 195 10.12 -15.99 -6.01
CA PRO A 195 10.22 -15.38 -7.34
C PRO A 195 8.89 -15.43 -8.12
N TYR A 196 8.10 -16.45 -7.93
CA TYR A 196 6.78 -16.58 -8.56
C TYR A 196 5.77 -15.54 -8.05
N ALA A 197 5.77 -15.24 -6.76
CA ALA A 197 4.88 -14.23 -6.19
C ALA A 197 5.25 -12.81 -6.63
N ARG A 198 6.55 -12.54 -6.84
CA ARG A 198 7.04 -11.23 -7.34
C ARG A 198 6.55 -10.87 -8.74
N GLN A 199 6.26 -11.85 -9.61
CA GLN A 199 5.76 -11.60 -10.97
C GLN A 199 4.35 -10.98 -11.02
N PHE A 200 3.61 -11.04 -9.93
CA PHE A 200 2.24 -10.53 -9.84
C PHE A 200 2.12 -9.21 -9.08
N THR A 201 3.23 -8.67 -8.59
CA THR A 201 3.28 -7.40 -7.87
C THR A 201 4.01 -6.37 -8.72
N GLU A 202 3.50 -5.13 -8.76
CA GLU A 202 4.22 -4.01 -9.36
C GLU A 202 5.52 -3.80 -8.57
N GLN A 203 6.63 -3.70 -9.30
CA GLN A 203 7.90 -3.34 -8.70
C GLN A 203 7.88 -1.83 -8.43
N LEU A 204 7.86 -1.46 -7.16
CA LEU A 204 8.05 -0.08 -6.76
C LEU A 204 9.50 0.33 -7.04
N GLU A 205 9.68 1.53 -7.56
CA GLU A 205 11.01 2.11 -7.77
C GLU A 205 11.74 2.24 -6.43
N SER A 206 13.06 2.01 -6.45
CA SER A 206 13.88 2.22 -5.26
C SER A 206 13.95 3.72 -4.94
N PRO A 207 13.58 4.15 -3.74
CA PRO A 207 13.70 5.56 -3.39
C PRO A 207 15.15 6.03 -3.36
N ASP A 208 15.38 7.31 -3.70
CA ASP A 208 16.70 7.95 -3.59
C ASP A 208 16.98 8.32 -2.13
N ILE A 209 17.59 7.37 -1.42
CA ILE A 209 17.99 7.48 -0.01
C ILE A 209 19.36 6.84 0.20
N ASP A 210 20.14 7.33 1.15
CA ASP A 210 21.41 6.70 1.51
C ASP A 210 21.16 5.47 2.40
N ARG A 211 20.27 5.59 3.38
CA ARG A 211 20.00 4.50 4.34
C ARG A 211 18.63 4.65 5.00
N LEU A 212 17.95 3.51 5.21
CA LEU A 212 16.78 3.42 6.08
C LEU A 212 16.89 2.15 6.94
N THR A 213 16.87 2.29 8.26
CA THR A 213 16.98 1.18 9.22
C THR A 213 15.82 1.18 10.20
N GLY A 214 15.59 0.04 10.86
CA GLY A 214 14.55 -0.11 11.88
C GLY A 214 13.11 -0.18 11.36
N LEU A 215 12.89 -0.19 10.03
CA LEU A 215 11.56 -0.19 9.44
C LEU A 215 10.83 -1.52 9.67
N PRO A 216 9.67 -1.54 10.35
CA PRO A 216 8.82 -2.71 10.47
C PRO A 216 7.99 -2.94 9.20
N PRO A 217 7.25 -4.07 9.07
CA PRO A 217 6.29 -4.27 7.99
C PRO A 217 5.31 -3.09 7.89
N THR A 218 5.14 -2.54 6.69
CA THR A 218 4.38 -1.31 6.45
C THR A 218 3.03 -1.59 5.78
N VAL A 219 2.01 -0.88 6.20
CA VAL A 219 0.67 -0.85 5.58
C VAL A 219 0.28 0.60 5.37
N ALA A 220 -0.18 0.95 4.18
CA ALA A 220 -0.62 2.30 3.88
C ALA A 220 -2.12 2.34 3.61
N ILE A 221 -2.77 3.40 4.07
CA ILE A 221 -4.16 3.73 3.79
C ILE A 221 -4.16 5.11 3.15
N GLU A 222 -4.23 5.14 1.84
CA GLU A 222 -4.31 6.37 1.08
C GLU A 222 -5.75 6.84 0.92
N GLN A 223 -5.94 8.15 0.97
CA GLN A 223 -7.18 8.79 0.55
C GLN A 223 -7.21 8.92 -0.98
N ASN A 224 -6.99 7.81 -1.69
CA ASN A 224 -7.03 7.83 -3.15
C ASN A 224 -8.47 8.03 -3.61
N MET A 225 -8.86 9.29 -3.82
CA MET A 225 -9.93 9.61 -4.73
C MET A 225 -9.44 9.38 -6.17
N SER A 226 -8.97 8.17 -6.48
CA SER A 226 -8.96 7.75 -7.86
C SER A 226 -10.41 7.83 -8.29
N ARG A 227 -10.76 8.86 -9.06
CA ARG A 227 -12.01 8.90 -9.79
C ARG A 227 -11.99 7.66 -10.66
N GLY A 228 -12.51 6.57 -10.11
CA GLY A 228 -12.65 5.33 -10.84
C GLY A 228 -13.30 5.67 -12.16
N GLY A 229 -12.64 5.34 -13.27
CA GLY A 229 -13.25 5.51 -14.59
C GLY A 229 -14.62 4.82 -14.59
N THR A 230 -15.49 5.15 -15.53
CA THR A 230 -16.85 4.58 -15.66
C THR A 230 -16.93 3.06 -15.63
N LYS A 231 -15.79 2.37 -15.71
CA LYS A 231 -15.63 0.90 -15.65
C LYS A 231 -15.03 0.38 -14.32
N SER A 232 -14.72 1.27 -13.37
CA SER A 232 -14.13 0.85 -12.09
C SER A 232 -15.22 0.34 -11.15
N THR A 233 -14.93 -0.78 -10.49
CA THR A 233 -15.77 -1.36 -9.42
C THR A 233 -15.11 -1.11 -8.07
N VAL A 234 -15.85 -1.25 -6.98
CA VAL A 234 -15.28 -1.19 -5.61
C VAL A 234 -14.10 -2.14 -5.47
N GLY A 235 -14.21 -3.35 -5.99
CA GLY A 235 -13.13 -4.34 -5.92
C GLY A 235 -11.85 -3.94 -6.66
N THR A 236 -11.96 -3.19 -7.77
CA THR A 236 -10.79 -2.71 -8.53
C THR A 236 -10.18 -1.45 -7.91
N VAL A 237 -11.01 -0.57 -7.36
CA VAL A 237 -10.54 0.68 -6.72
C VAL A 237 -9.87 0.41 -5.37
N THR A 238 -10.34 -0.61 -4.65
CA THR A 238 -9.78 -1.02 -3.36
C THR A 238 -8.70 -2.10 -3.46
N GLU A 239 -8.34 -2.51 -4.69
CA GLU A 239 -7.41 -3.61 -4.98
C GLU A 239 -7.81 -5.00 -4.42
N ILE A 240 -8.93 -5.08 -3.69
CA ILE A 240 -9.47 -6.35 -3.14
C ILE A 240 -9.65 -7.39 -4.25
N TRP A 241 -9.92 -6.96 -5.48
CA TRP A 241 -10.09 -7.85 -6.62
C TRP A 241 -8.88 -8.76 -6.87
N GLN A 242 -7.67 -8.28 -6.68
CA GLN A 242 -6.44 -9.08 -6.85
C GLN A 242 -6.37 -10.19 -5.80
N PHE A 243 -6.66 -9.87 -4.55
CA PHE A 243 -6.70 -10.87 -3.47
C PHE A 243 -7.82 -11.87 -3.67
N MET A 244 -9.00 -11.43 -4.12
CA MET A 244 -10.11 -12.33 -4.44
C MET A 244 -9.73 -13.29 -5.59
N ARG A 245 -9.10 -12.79 -6.65
CA ARG A 245 -8.61 -13.63 -7.73
C ARG A 245 -7.67 -14.73 -7.24
N LEU A 246 -6.72 -14.37 -6.38
CA LEU A 246 -5.79 -15.32 -5.77
C LEU A 246 -6.52 -16.35 -4.90
N LEU A 247 -7.46 -15.90 -4.08
CA LEU A 247 -8.28 -16.76 -3.23
C LEU A 247 -9.06 -17.79 -4.08
N TYR A 248 -9.78 -17.32 -5.09
CA TYR A 248 -10.54 -18.18 -5.97
C TYR A 248 -9.65 -19.11 -6.81
N ALA A 249 -8.48 -18.64 -7.24
CA ALA A 249 -7.53 -19.47 -7.98
C ALA A 249 -6.93 -20.60 -7.11
N LYS A 250 -6.77 -20.36 -5.80
CA LYS A 250 -6.17 -21.33 -4.87
C LYS A 250 -7.18 -22.25 -4.19
N LEU A 251 -8.33 -21.72 -3.81
CA LEU A 251 -9.33 -22.42 -2.98
C LEU A 251 -10.69 -22.56 -3.66
N GLY A 252 -10.92 -21.84 -4.75
CA GLY A 252 -12.20 -21.85 -5.46
C GLY A 252 -12.44 -23.16 -6.21
N GLN A 253 -13.67 -23.61 -6.21
CA GLN A 253 -14.17 -24.69 -7.07
C GLN A 253 -14.76 -24.08 -8.33
N ALA A 254 -14.17 -24.37 -9.49
CA ALA A 254 -14.71 -23.92 -10.77
C ALA A 254 -15.96 -24.73 -11.17
N TYR A 255 -16.93 -24.05 -11.77
CA TYR A 255 -18.14 -24.66 -12.32
C TYR A 255 -18.31 -24.28 -13.78
N CYS A 256 -18.84 -25.18 -14.58
CA CYS A 256 -19.19 -24.88 -15.96
C CYS A 256 -20.33 -23.85 -16.01
N PRO A 257 -20.18 -22.71 -16.71
CA PRO A 257 -21.22 -21.68 -16.74
C PRO A 257 -22.50 -22.11 -17.50
N GLN A 258 -22.43 -23.13 -18.31
CA GLN A 258 -23.59 -23.65 -19.11
C GLN A 258 -24.37 -24.68 -18.37
N CYS A 259 -23.74 -25.67 -17.71
CA CYS A 259 -24.40 -26.79 -17.10
C CYS A 259 -24.23 -26.88 -15.57
N GLY A 260 -23.52 -25.99 -14.94
CA GLY A 260 -23.33 -25.93 -13.48
C GLY A 260 -22.53 -27.12 -12.90
N VAL A 261 -21.93 -27.97 -13.74
CA VAL A 261 -21.13 -29.10 -13.26
C VAL A 261 -19.78 -28.64 -12.76
N PRO A 262 -19.28 -29.14 -11.61
CA PRO A 262 -17.97 -28.76 -11.10
C PRO A 262 -16.87 -29.19 -12.07
N VAL A 263 -15.95 -28.26 -12.37
CA VAL A 263 -14.78 -28.48 -13.22
C VAL A 263 -13.55 -28.55 -12.31
N GLY A 264 -12.97 -29.74 -12.24
CA GLY A 264 -11.78 -29.98 -11.42
C GLY A 264 -10.64 -30.60 -12.23
N LYS A 265 -9.46 -30.60 -11.61
CA LYS A 265 -8.33 -31.36 -12.13
C LYS A 265 -8.68 -32.87 -12.03
N ARG A 266 -8.64 -33.57 -13.14
CA ARG A 266 -8.83 -35.02 -13.17
C ARG A 266 -7.48 -35.71 -13.20
N SER A 267 -7.40 -36.87 -12.57
CA SER A 267 -6.24 -37.75 -12.70
C SER A 267 -6.21 -38.38 -14.09
N GLU A 268 -5.06 -38.85 -14.52
CA GLU A 268 -4.90 -39.51 -15.80
C GLU A 268 -5.80 -40.77 -15.91
N SER A 269 -5.91 -41.56 -14.83
CA SER A 269 -6.80 -42.70 -14.73
C SER A 269 -8.28 -42.35 -14.93
N GLU A 270 -8.75 -41.27 -14.31
CA GLU A 270 -10.13 -40.79 -14.48
C GLU A 270 -10.43 -40.34 -15.92
N VAL A 271 -9.44 -39.73 -16.59
CA VAL A 271 -9.56 -39.35 -18.01
C VAL A 271 -9.65 -40.61 -18.90
N VAL A 272 -8.78 -41.58 -18.67
CA VAL A 272 -8.79 -42.87 -19.41
C VAL A 272 -10.11 -43.59 -19.22
N GLU A 273 -10.64 -43.69 -18.00
CA GLU A 273 -11.94 -44.32 -17.74
C GLU A 273 -13.09 -43.57 -18.43
N LEU A 274 -13.06 -42.25 -18.46
CA LEU A 274 -14.05 -41.42 -19.15
C LEU A 274 -14.04 -41.74 -20.66
N VAL A 275 -12.86 -41.70 -21.28
CA VAL A 275 -12.68 -41.97 -22.70
C VAL A 275 -13.12 -43.41 -23.02
N ALA A 276 -12.75 -44.39 -22.22
CA ALA A 276 -13.16 -45.79 -22.41
C ALA A 276 -14.68 -45.96 -22.31
N ARG A 277 -15.34 -45.23 -21.42
CA ARG A 277 -16.80 -45.24 -21.28
C ARG A 277 -17.50 -44.66 -22.52
N GLU A 278 -17.03 -43.51 -23.00
CA GLU A 278 -17.60 -42.85 -24.17
C GLU A 278 -17.32 -43.67 -25.45
N LEU A 279 -16.16 -44.31 -25.56
CA LEU A 279 -15.84 -45.21 -26.66
C LEU A 279 -16.81 -46.43 -26.72
N LYS A 280 -17.13 -47.07 -25.58
CA LYS A 280 -18.12 -48.15 -25.50
C LYS A 280 -19.51 -47.67 -25.90
N LYS A 281 -19.88 -46.44 -25.62
CA LYS A 281 -21.20 -45.89 -25.90
C LYS A 281 -21.38 -45.49 -27.37
N HIS A 282 -20.34 -44.96 -28.01
CA HIS A 282 -20.41 -44.38 -29.35
C HIS A 282 -19.70 -45.19 -30.44
N GLY A 283 -18.97 -46.24 -30.09
CA GLY A 283 -18.31 -47.16 -31.04
C GLY A 283 -17.03 -46.60 -31.70
N GLY A 284 -16.80 -45.32 -31.60
CA GLY A 284 -15.61 -44.64 -32.12
C GLY A 284 -15.50 -43.23 -31.57
N LEU A 285 -14.29 -42.78 -31.27
CA LEU A 285 -13.99 -41.42 -30.77
C LEU A 285 -12.75 -40.87 -31.44
N ALA A 286 -12.79 -39.59 -31.81
CA ALA A 286 -11.62 -38.83 -32.21
C ALA A 286 -11.14 -37.95 -31.02
N LEU A 287 -9.89 -38.13 -30.62
CA LEU A 287 -9.25 -37.30 -29.63
C LEU A 287 -8.56 -36.14 -30.33
N LEU A 288 -9.05 -34.94 -30.10
CA LEU A 288 -8.52 -33.71 -30.72
C LEU A 288 -7.79 -32.86 -29.70
N ALA A 289 -6.59 -32.38 -30.05
CA ALA A 289 -5.84 -31.40 -29.29
C ALA A 289 -5.88 -30.06 -30.03
N PRO A 290 -6.36 -28.96 -29.38
CA PRO A 290 -6.38 -27.65 -30.04
C PRO A 290 -4.97 -27.10 -30.15
N LEU A 291 -4.43 -26.99 -31.36
CA LEU A 291 -3.13 -26.42 -31.66
C LEU A 291 -3.19 -24.88 -31.79
N VAL A 292 -4.27 -24.36 -32.36
CA VAL A 292 -4.49 -22.90 -32.52
C VAL A 292 -5.94 -22.59 -32.19
N ARG A 293 -6.18 -21.52 -31.41
CA ARG A 293 -7.53 -21.03 -31.09
C ARG A 293 -7.62 -19.52 -31.37
N GLY A 294 -8.62 -19.13 -32.16
CA GLY A 294 -9.02 -17.71 -32.34
C GLY A 294 -7.95 -16.82 -32.96
N ARG A 295 -6.99 -17.36 -33.70
CA ARG A 295 -5.92 -16.61 -34.38
C ARG A 295 -5.99 -16.84 -35.87
N LYS A 296 -6.07 -15.77 -36.64
CA LYS A 296 -5.93 -15.81 -38.11
C LYS A 296 -4.45 -15.94 -38.46
N GLY A 297 -4.11 -16.81 -39.43
CA GLY A 297 -2.75 -17.01 -39.90
C GLY A 297 -2.61 -18.19 -40.85
N HIS A 298 -1.46 -18.30 -41.52
CA HIS A 298 -1.07 -19.46 -42.32
C HIS A 298 -0.32 -20.44 -41.41
N TYR A 299 -0.88 -21.64 -41.24
CA TYR A 299 -0.37 -22.68 -40.33
C TYR A 299 0.21 -23.89 -41.08
N ALA A 300 0.73 -23.69 -42.31
CA ALA A 300 1.30 -24.76 -43.12
C ALA A 300 2.49 -25.47 -42.45
N ASP A 301 3.28 -24.75 -41.67
CA ASP A 301 4.40 -25.32 -40.92
C ASP A 301 3.93 -26.20 -39.76
N LEU A 302 2.81 -25.83 -39.13
CA LEU A 302 2.19 -26.61 -38.06
C LEU A 302 1.59 -27.91 -38.62
N ALA A 303 0.98 -27.87 -39.80
CA ALA A 303 0.48 -29.05 -40.52
C ALA A 303 1.60 -30.03 -40.87
N ARG A 304 2.69 -29.52 -41.43
CA ARG A 304 3.90 -30.32 -41.72
C ARG A 304 4.53 -30.93 -40.47
N TRP A 305 4.54 -30.20 -39.39
CA TRP A 305 5.00 -30.72 -38.12
C TRP A 305 4.11 -31.87 -37.60
N ALA A 306 2.80 -31.70 -37.69
CA ALA A 306 1.84 -32.72 -37.25
C ALA A 306 1.96 -34.00 -38.11
N GLU A 307 2.05 -33.85 -39.43
CA GLU A 307 2.31 -34.96 -40.37
C GLU A 307 3.60 -35.71 -40.03
N GLY A 308 4.71 -34.96 -39.76
CA GLY A 308 5.98 -35.55 -39.35
C GLY A 308 5.95 -36.22 -37.96
N LYS A 309 4.90 -36.03 -37.16
CA LYS A 309 4.61 -36.73 -35.90
C LYS A 309 3.65 -37.91 -36.06
N GLY A 310 3.19 -38.17 -37.30
CA GLY A 310 2.30 -39.31 -37.59
C GLY A 310 0.81 -39.01 -37.38
N TYR A 311 0.41 -37.72 -37.32
CA TYR A 311 -1.02 -37.38 -37.31
C TYR A 311 -1.54 -37.32 -38.76
N GLU A 312 -2.56 -38.11 -39.06
CA GLU A 312 -3.11 -38.25 -40.41
C GLU A 312 -4.18 -37.20 -40.74
N GLU A 313 -4.83 -36.64 -39.72
CA GLU A 313 -5.94 -35.68 -39.87
C GLU A 313 -5.76 -34.43 -39.03
N MET A 314 -6.14 -33.31 -39.60
CA MET A 314 -6.22 -32.03 -38.94
C MET A 314 -7.58 -31.39 -39.22
N TRP A 315 -8.25 -30.98 -38.16
CA TRP A 315 -9.54 -30.29 -38.25
C TRP A 315 -9.33 -28.77 -38.24
N VAL A 316 -9.91 -28.10 -39.22
CA VAL A 316 -9.84 -26.63 -39.37
C VAL A 316 -11.28 -26.12 -39.40
N ASP A 317 -11.58 -25.23 -38.43
CA ASP A 317 -12.88 -24.53 -38.28
C ASP A 317 -14.10 -25.50 -38.22
N GLY A 318 -13.93 -26.68 -37.63
CA GLY A 318 -14.96 -27.69 -37.44
C GLY A 318 -15.09 -28.62 -38.61
#